data_d5f53d1e6d69b7514d36fcb870c19d53
#
_entry.id   d5f53d1e6d69b7514d36fcb870c19d53
#
_cell.length_a   1.000
_cell.length_b   1.000
_cell.length_c   1.000
_cell.angle_alpha   90.00
_cell.angle_beta   90.00
_cell.angle_gamma   90.00
#
_symmetry.space_group_name_H-M   'P 1'
#
loop_
_entity.id
_entity.type
_entity.pdbx_description
1 polymer ?
#
loop_
_entity_poly.entity_id
_entity_poly.type
_entity_poly.pdbx_seq_one_letter_code
_entity_poly.pdbx_strand_id
1 'polypeptide(L)'
;MKLISTLLALFFVFQVTQSQDSVQSIRNYLHVNDQFCTGGQPRLEHLEMLKKEGVKAIINLRQPSEHRAAEEEAKAKELGLRYFNIPVVFTDPKDEQVDEFLRITDDVNNRPAFIHCTAAKRVGAFWMIRRVLRDGFTVEAAEKEAERVGLVESPHLNEFARKYIEKHQKK
;
A
#
# COMPACT_ATOMS: atom_id res chain seq x y z
N MET A 1 -12.90 19.96 71.32
CA MET A 1 -12.18 19.10 70.36
C MET A 1 -13.11 18.88 69.17
N LYS A 2 -12.79 19.52 68.05
CA LYS A 2 -13.55 19.34 66.77
C LYS A 2 -12.74 18.44 65.86
N LEU A 3 -13.27 17.23 65.56
CA LEU A 3 -12.68 16.34 64.58
C LEU A 3 -13.07 16.84 63.18
N ILE A 4 -12.06 17.22 62.36
CA ILE A 4 -12.21 17.51 60.96
C ILE A 4 -11.98 16.20 60.21
N SER A 5 -13.06 15.65 59.64
CA SER A 5 -13.01 14.47 58.79
C SER A 5 -12.69 14.90 57.39
N THR A 6 -11.47 14.65 56.94
CA THR A 6 -11.03 14.95 55.58
C THR A 6 -11.46 13.81 54.65
N LEU A 7 -12.46 14.03 53.81
CA LEU A 7 -12.93 13.10 52.79
C LEU A 7 -11.99 13.18 51.57
N LEU A 8 -11.14 12.17 51.42
CA LEU A 8 -10.23 12.05 50.26
C LEU A 8 -11.03 11.44 49.06
N ALA A 9 -11.45 12.31 48.14
CA ALA A 9 -12.08 11.85 46.93
C ALA A 9 -11.03 11.33 45.94
N LEU A 10 -10.98 10.00 45.75
CA LEU A 10 -10.15 9.35 44.73
C LEU A 10 -10.80 9.60 43.35
N PHE A 11 -10.24 10.53 42.58
CA PHE A 11 -10.56 10.66 41.16
C PHE A 11 -9.88 9.54 40.37
N PHE A 12 -10.64 8.50 40.02
CA PHE A 12 -10.22 7.49 39.08
C PHE A 12 -10.28 8.08 37.68
N VAL A 13 -9.16 8.56 37.15
CA VAL A 13 -9.04 8.98 35.74
C VAL A 13 -9.01 7.72 34.91
N PHE A 14 -10.13 7.39 34.28
CA PHE A 14 -10.21 6.33 33.26
C PHE A 14 -9.45 6.85 32.03
N GLN A 15 -8.18 6.48 31.90
CA GLN A 15 -7.44 6.69 30.67
C GLN A 15 -7.99 5.71 29.62
N VAL A 16 -8.86 6.21 28.78
CA VAL A 16 -9.24 5.52 27.52
C VAL A 16 -8.00 5.57 26.63
N THR A 17 -7.23 4.51 26.62
CA THR A 17 -6.22 4.29 25.59
C THR A 17 -6.95 4.11 24.27
N GLN A 18 -7.17 5.20 23.55
CA GLN A 18 -7.48 5.11 22.12
C GLN A 18 -6.27 4.44 21.47
N SER A 19 -6.44 3.22 20.99
CA SER A 19 -5.48 2.64 20.07
C SER A 19 -5.45 3.60 18.88
N GLN A 20 -4.36 4.38 18.75
CA GLN A 20 -4.19 5.25 17.60
C GLN A 20 -4.09 4.33 16.38
N ASP A 21 -5.16 4.27 15.60
CA ASP A 21 -5.11 3.72 14.26
C ASP A 21 -3.98 4.43 13.51
N SER A 22 -3.10 3.65 12.91
CA SER A 22 -1.98 4.17 12.15
C SER A 22 -1.90 3.43 10.80
N VAL A 23 -1.23 4.00 9.83
CA VAL A 23 -0.99 3.34 8.53
C VAL A 23 -0.30 1.98 8.71
N GLN A 24 0.43 1.78 9.81
CA GLN A 24 1.10 0.53 10.17
C GLN A 24 0.10 -0.62 10.42
N SER A 25 -1.17 -0.33 10.69
CA SER A 25 -2.23 -1.34 10.83
C SER A 25 -2.77 -1.86 9.48
N ILE A 26 -2.36 -1.25 8.35
CA ILE A 26 -2.63 -1.80 7.02
C ILE A 26 -1.86 -3.12 6.88
N ARG A 27 -2.55 -4.17 6.46
CA ARG A 27 -1.93 -5.49 6.25
C ARG A 27 -0.71 -5.37 5.31
N ASN A 28 0.42 -5.94 5.73
CA ASN A 28 1.67 -5.91 4.96
C ASN A 28 2.09 -4.48 4.56
N TYR A 29 1.82 -3.48 5.40
CA TYR A 29 2.31 -2.13 5.15
C TYR A 29 3.83 -2.11 5.16
N LEU A 30 4.40 -1.50 4.14
CA LEU A 30 5.84 -1.25 4.04
C LEU A 30 6.09 0.16 3.51
N HIS A 31 6.76 0.99 4.30
CA HIS A 31 7.37 2.21 3.80
C HIS A 31 8.66 1.82 3.06
N VAL A 32 8.60 1.84 1.73
CA VAL A 32 9.72 1.39 0.90
C VAL A 32 10.80 2.45 0.82
N ASN A 33 10.39 3.69 0.54
CA ASN A 33 11.24 4.88 0.50
C ASN A 33 10.37 6.15 0.53
N ASP A 34 10.99 7.34 0.42
CA ASP A 34 10.30 8.63 0.47
C ASP A 34 9.28 8.85 -0.66
N GLN A 35 9.29 8.02 -1.70
CA GLN A 35 8.39 8.15 -2.85
C GLN A 35 7.27 7.11 -2.86
N PHE A 36 7.44 6.00 -2.16
CA PHE A 36 6.51 4.88 -2.24
C PHE A 36 6.33 4.15 -0.90
N CYS A 37 5.09 3.89 -0.58
CA CYS A 37 4.69 2.91 0.42
C CYS A 37 3.72 1.90 -0.21
N THR A 38 3.68 0.69 0.33
CA THR A 38 2.93 -0.42 -0.21
C THR A 38 2.11 -1.11 0.88
N GLY A 39 1.10 -1.89 0.49
CA GLY A 39 0.34 -2.66 1.46
C GLY A 39 -0.80 -3.48 0.87
N GLY A 40 -1.56 -4.08 1.76
CA GLY A 40 -2.86 -4.67 1.47
C GLY A 40 -3.96 -3.61 1.44
N GLN A 41 -5.21 -4.08 1.46
CA GLN A 41 -6.38 -3.20 1.40
C GLN A 41 -6.42 -2.24 2.59
N PRO A 42 -6.40 -0.91 2.38
CA PRO A 42 -6.59 0.06 3.44
C PRO A 42 -8.08 0.12 3.85
N ARG A 43 -8.36 0.50 5.09
CA ARG A 43 -9.67 1.02 5.47
C ARG A 43 -9.78 2.47 5.00
N LEU A 44 -11.01 3.03 4.95
CA LEU A 44 -11.22 4.41 4.49
C LEU A 44 -10.50 5.43 5.39
N GLU A 45 -10.42 5.17 6.70
CA GLU A 45 -9.70 6.00 7.67
C GLU A 45 -8.19 6.04 7.38
N HIS A 46 -7.62 4.96 6.84
CA HIS A 46 -6.21 4.93 6.47
C HIS A 46 -5.89 5.90 5.32
N LEU A 47 -6.84 6.19 4.42
CA LEU A 47 -6.61 7.17 3.34
C LEU A 47 -6.38 8.58 3.89
N GLU A 48 -7.08 8.94 4.98
CA GLU A 48 -6.88 10.23 5.66
C GLU A 48 -5.49 10.29 6.31
N MET A 49 -5.04 9.18 6.91
CA MET A 49 -3.72 9.09 7.52
C MET A 49 -2.61 9.15 6.48
N LEU A 50 -2.74 8.37 5.39
CA LEU A 50 -1.81 8.41 4.25
C LEU A 50 -1.70 9.83 3.68
N LYS A 51 -2.82 10.54 3.54
CA LYS A 51 -2.81 11.94 3.12
C LYS A 51 -2.06 12.84 4.09
N LYS A 52 -2.27 12.67 5.40
CA LYS A 52 -1.54 13.43 6.44
C LYS A 52 -0.03 13.17 6.41
N GLU A 53 0.37 11.96 6.03
CA GLU A 53 1.79 11.58 5.82
C GLU A 53 2.36 12.06 4.47
N GLY A 54 1.57 12.82 3.69
CA GLY A 54 2.03 13.44 2.44
C GLY A 54 1.82 12.61 1.19
N VAL A 55 1.14 11.46 1.26
CA VAL A 55 0.76 10.69 0.07
C VAL A 55 -0.12 11.54 -0.85
N LYS A 56 0.17 11.51 -2.14
CA LYS A 56 -0.54 12.26 -3.18
C LYS A 56 -1.40 11.38 -4.07
N ALA A 57 -1.02 10.10 -4.20
CA ALA A 57 -1.72 9.16 -5.07
C ALA A 57 -1.94 7.80 -4.41
N ILE A 58 -3.08 7.20 -4.72
CA ILE A 58 -3.43 5.81 -4.41
C ILE A 58 -3.42 5.03 -5.71
N ILE A 59 -2.69 3.91 -5.74
CA ILE A 59 -2.63 3.00 -6.88
C ILE A 59 -3.18 1.66 -6.44
N ASN A 60 -4.39 1.34 -6.88
CA ASN A 60 -5.12 0.14 -6.50
C ASN A 60 -5.03 -0.93 -7.61
N LEU A 61 -4.41 -2.06 -7.32
CA LEU A 61 -4.29 -3.20 -8.25
C LEU A 61 -5.45 -4.20 -8.13
N ARG A 62 -6.55 -3.83 -7.47
CA ARG A 62 -7.71 -4.70 -7.29
C ARG A 62 -8.70 -4.55 -8.44
N GLN A 63 -9.47 -5.61 -8.67
CA GLN A 63 -10.60 -5.51 -9.59
C GLN A 63 -11.72 -4.65 -8.97
N PRO A 64 -12.50 -3.92 -9.79
CA PRO A 64 -13.63 -3.13 -9.31
C PRO A 64 -14.71 -3.94 -8.56
N SER A 65 -14.80 -5.24 -8.84
CA SER A 65 -15.70 -6.18 -8.17
C SER A 65 -15.24 -6.60 -6.77
N GLU A 66 -13.99 -6.32 -6.41
CA GLU A 66 -13.49 -6.62 -5.06
C GLU A 66 -14.09 -5.65 -4.03
N HIS A 67 -14.30 -6.16 -2.83
CA HIS A 67 -14.98 -5.46 -1.74
C HIS A 67 -14.48 -4.01 -1.54
N ARG A 68 -15.41 -3.05 -1.49
CA ARG A 68 -15.18 -1.60 -1.24
C ARG A 68 -14.30 -0.86 -2.25
N ALA A 69 -14.10 -1.34 -3.46
CA ALA A 69 -13.28 -0.64 -4.45
C ALA A 69 -13.87 0.74 -4.82
N ALA A 70 -15.19 0.83 -5.00
CA ALA A 70 -15.87 2.09 -5.34
C ALA A 70 -15.89 3.09 -4.18
N GLU A 71 -16.07 2.61 -2.93
CA GLU A 71 -16.05 3.46 -1.73
C GLU A 71 -14.66 4.08 -1.52
N GLU A 72 -13.61 3.32 -1.78
CA GLU A 72 -12.22 3.77 -1.68
C GLU A 72 -11.91 4.86 -2.69
N GLU A 73 -12.32 4.68 -3.95
CA GLU A 73 -12.15 5.69 -4.99
C GLU A 73 -12.87 7.00 -4.63
N ALA A 74 -14.12 6.91 -4.16
CA ALA A 74 -14.91 8.06 -3.74
C ALA A 74 -14.20 8.80 -2.58
N LYS A 75 -13.73 8.07 -1.57
CA LYS A 75 -13.01 8.66 -0.42
C LYS A 75 -11.68 9.29 -0.82
N ALA A 76 -10.92 8.66 -1.70
CA ALA A 76 -9.68 9.22 -2.21
C ALA A 76 -9.93 10.56 -2.93
N LYS A 77 -10.94 10.63 -3.78
CA LYS A 77 -11.35 11.86 -4.47
C LYS A 77 -11.80 12.95 -3.50
N GLU A 78 -12.61 12.60 -2.50
CA GLU A 78 -13.04 13.54 -1.43
C GLU A 78 -11.84 14.18 -0.74
N LEU A 79 -10.81 13.37 -0.46
CA LEU A 79 -9.57 13.81 0.16
C LEU A 79 -8.64 14.57 -0.80
N GLY A 80 -8.97 14.68 -2.10
CA GLY A 80 -8.11 15.27 -3.11
C GLY A 80 -6.85 14.46 -3.42
N LEU A 81 -6.89 13.15 -3.18
CA LEU A 81 -5.87 12.20 -3.62
C LEU A 81 -6.09 11.83 -5.08
N ARG A 82 -5.03 11.71 -5.85
CA ARG A 82 -5.10 11.09 -7.18
C ARG A 82 -5.37 9.60 -7.00
N TYR A 83 -6.31 9.06 -7.74
CA TYR A 83 -6.68 7.65 -7.64
C TYR A 83 -6.53 6.96 -8.98
N PHE A 84 -5.81 5.84 -8.98
CA PHE A 84 -5.59 5.01 -10.16
C PHE A 84 -6.00 3.59 -9.83
N ASN A 85 -6.88 3.02 -10.65
CA ASN A 85 -7.23 1.61 -10.57
C ASN A 85 -6.67 0.87 -11.78
N ILE A 86 -5.80 -0.10 -11.52
CA ILE A 86 -5.26 -1.04 -12.51
C ILE A 86 -5.84 -2.41 -12.15
N PRO A 87 -6.90 -2.87 -12.82
CA PRO A 87 -7.63 -4.07 -12.43
C PRO A 87 -6.86 -5.35 -12.78
N VAL A 88 -6.02 -5.83 -11.88
CA VAL A 88 -5.20 -7.05 -12.05
C VAL A 88 -5.96 -8.26 -11.55
N VAL A 89 -6.23 -9.22 -12.42
CA VAL A 89 -6.73 -10.55 -12.04
C VAL A 89 -5.58 -11.32 -11.39
N PHE A 90 -5.79 -11.80 -10.16
CA PHE A 90 -4.73 -12.42 -9.37
C PHE A 90 -4.06 -13.62 -10.07
N THR A 91 -4.86 -14.45 -10.73
CA THR A 91 -4.39 -15.67 -11.43
C THR A 91 -3.95 -15.43 -12.85
N ASP A 92 -4.18 -14.23 -13.42
CA ASP A 92 -3.95 -13.94 -14.82
C ASP A 92 -3.57 -12.47 -15.05
N PRO A 93 -2.43 -12.01 -14.47
CA PRO A 93 -1.92 -10.66 -14.72
C PRO A 93 -1.47 -10.49 -16.17
N LYS A 94 -1.59 -9.26 -16.70
CA LYS A 94 -1.28 -8.93 -18.10
C LYS A 94 -0.15 -7.91 -18.20
N ASP A 95 0.62 -7.99 -19.30
CA ASP A 95 1.73 -7.07 -19.58
C ASP A 95 1.28 -5.61 -19.62
N GLU A 96 0.12 -5.34 -20.23
CA GLU A 96 -0.44 -3.98 -20.37
C GLU A 96 -0.75 -3.33 -19.01
N GLN A 97 -1.07 -4.14 -17.99
CA GLN A 97 -1.29 -3.66 -16.63
C GLN A 97 0.03 -3.24 -15.98
N VAL A 98 1.12 -3.93 -16.31
CA VAL A 98 2.48 -3.54 -15.88
C VAL A 98 2.91 -2.26 -16.58
N ASP A 99 2.67 -2.15 -17.89
CA ASP A 99 2.99 -0.95 -18.66
C ASP A 99 2.30 0.28 -18.06
N GLU A 100 1.01 0.17 -17.72
CA GLU A 100 0.23 1.23 -17.08
C GLU A 100 0.76 1.54 -15.66
N PHE A 101 1.08 0.51 -14.88
CA PHE A 101 1.68 0.68 -13.55
C PHE A 101 3.00 1.44 -13.61
N LEU A 102 3.89 1.08 -14.53
CA LEU A 102 5.16 1.76 -14.72
C LEU A 102 4.94 3.21 -15.15
N ARG A 103 4.04 3.46 -16.10
CA ARG A 103 3.68 4.80 -16.55
C ARG A 103 3.19 5.68 -15.40
N ILE A 104 2.30 5.18 -14.54
CA ILE A 104 1.75 5.92 -13.40
C ILE A 104 2.84 6.19 -12.35
N THR A 105 3.66 5.18 -12.04
CA THR A 105 4.70 5.30 -11.03
C THR A 105 5.93 6.06 -11.50
N ASP A 106 6.14 6.25 -12.80
CA ASP A 106 7.21 7.09 -13.36
C ASP A 106 6.87 8.58 -13.29
N ASP A 107 5.58 8.95 -13.30
CA ASP A 107 5.15 10.34 -13.15
C ASP A 107 5.43 10.85 -11.73
N VAL A 108 6.36 11.79 -11.61
CA VAL A 108 6.76 12.40 -10.33
C VAL A 108 5.61 13.13 -9.63
N ASN A 109 4.60 13.58 -10.35
CA ASN A 109 3.43 14.24 -9.78
C ASN A 109 2.53 13.28 -8.98
N ASN A 110 2.69 11.97 -9.19
CA ASN A 110 1.99 10.94 -8.44
C ASN A 110 2.71 10.53 -7.14
N ARG A 111 3.85 11.13 -6.82
CA ARG A 111 4.68 10.76 -5.67
C ARG A 111 4.59 11.79 -4.54
N PRO A 112 4.62 11.38 -3.28
CA PRO A 112 4.61 10.01 -2.77
C PRO A 112 3.30 9.26 -3.08
N ALA A 113 3.39 7.95 -3.35
CA ALA A 113 2.25 7.11 -3.67
C ALA A 113 2.12 5.90 -2.72
N PHE A 114 0.88 5.55 -2.39
CA PHE A 114 0.54 4.28 -1.74
C PHE A 114 0.02 3.30 -2.80
N ILE A 115 0.68 2.15 -2.89
CA ILE A 115 0.38 1.10 -3.85
C ILE A 115 -0.18 -0.10 -3.10
N HIS A 116 -1.36 -0.57 -3.46
CA HIS A 116 -1.98 -1.67 -2.74
C HIS A 116 -2.77 -2.65 -3.62
N CYS A 117 -3.05 -3.81 -3.03
CA CYS A 117 -4.09 -4.72 -3.49
C CYS A 117 -4.80 -5.32 -2.26
N THR A 118 -5.30 -6.55 -2.29
CA THR A 118 -5.95 -7.16 -1.13
C THR A 118 -4.98 -7.53 -0.01
N ALA A 119 -3.81 -8.09 -0.37
CA ALA A 119 -2.81 -8.59 0.59
C ALA A 119 -1.37 -8.34 0.12
N ALA A 120 -1.15 -7.32 -0.70
CA ALA A 120 0.12 -6.90 -1.27
C ALA A 120 0.82 -7.90 -2.23
N LYS A 121 0.26 -9.09 -2.49
CA LYS A 121 0.90 -10.09 -3.39
C LYS A 121 1.06 -9.58 -4.84
N ARG A 122 -0.01 -9.01 -5.45
CA ARG A 122 0.05 -8.39 -6.78
C ARG A 122 1.02 -7.20 -6.79
N VAL A 123 0.99 -6.41 -5.71
CA VAL A 123 1.92 -5.28 -5.54
C VAL A 123 3.36 -5.75 -5.58
N GLY A 124 3.72 -6.81 -4.84
CA GLY A 124 5.08 -7.32 -4.81
C GLY A 124 5.60 -7.72 -6.18
N ALA A 125 4.77 -8.38 -7.02
CA ALA A 125 5.16 -8.77 -8.38
C ALA A 125 5.41 -7.53 -9.28
N PHE A 126 4.52 -6.56 -9.26
CA PHE A 126 4.66 -5.33 -10.05
C PHE A 126 5.81 -4.45 -9.53
N TRP A 127 6.01 -4.45 -8.22
CA TRP A 127 7.12 -3.75 -7.58
C TRP A 127 8.47 -4.35 -7.96
N MET A 128 8.60 -5.69 -7.97
CA MET A 128 9.79 -6.40 -8.44
C MET A 128 10.17 -5.95 -9.86
N ILE A 129 9.20 -5.90 -10.76
CA ILE A 129 9.41 -5.45 -12.14
C ILE A 129 9.93 -4.01 -12.17
N ARG A 130 9.28 -3.11 -11.42
CA ARG A 130 9.70 -1.72 -11.35
C ARG A 130 11.13 -1.58 -10.87
N ARG A 131 11.51 -2.30 -9.78
CA ARG A 131 12.86 -2.22 -9.21
C ARG A 131 13.94 -2.60 -10.22
N VAL A 132 13.68 -3.62 -11.01
CA VAL A 132 14.64 -4.06 -12.04
C VAL A 132 14.68 -3.09 -13.22
N LEU A 133 13.52 -2.70 -13.76
CA LEU A 133 13.45 -1.97 -15.02
C LEU A 133 13.61 -0.46 -14.88
N ARG A 134 13.45 0.11 -13.67
CA ARG A 134 13.52 1.55 -13.42
C ARG A 134 14.58 1.95 -12.39
N ASP A 135 14.79 1.12 -11.40
CA ASP A 135 15.60 1.49 -10.24
C ASP A 135 16.97 0.78 -10.24
N GLY A 136 17.28 -0.02 -11.29
CA GLY A 136 18.57 -0.65 -11.50
C GLY A 136 18.91 -1.82 -10.55
N PHE A 137 17.90 -2.39 -9.90
CA PHE A 137 18.10 -3.55 -9.02
C PHE A 137 18.42 -4.81 -9.84
N THR A 138 19.25 -5.71 -9.27
CA THR A 138 19.30 -7.08 -9.80
C THR A 138 17.97 -7.78 -9.54
N VAL A 139 17.70 -8.83 -10.33
CA VAL A 139 16.48 -9.63 -10.16
C VAL A 139 16.39 -10.20 -8.76
N GLU A 140 17.51 -10.71 -8.22
CA GLU A 140 17.60 -11.31 -6.88
C GLU A 140 17.33 -10.27 -5.76
N ALA A 141 17.86 -9.06 -5.91
CA ALA A 141 17.63 -7.98 -4.94
C ALA A 141 16.19 -7.51 -4.97
N ALA A 142 15.62 -7.38 -6.17
CA ALA A 142 14.22 -6.97 -6.36
C ALA A 142 13.25 -8.04 -5.83
N GLU A 143 13.55 -9.32 -6.01
CA GLU A 143 12.74 -10.42 -5.49
C GLU A 143 12.71 -10.44 -3.96
N LYS A 144 13.86 -10.29 -3.30
CA LYS A 144 13.94 -10.19 -1.84
C LYS A 144 13.12 -9.00 -1.29
N GLU A 145 13.13 -7.88 -1.99
CA GLU A 145 12.29 -6.74 -1.60
C GLU A 145 10.81 -7.02 -1.86
N ALA A 146 10.47 -7.67 -2.98
CA ALA A 146 9.10 -8.07 -3.31
C ALA A 146 8.50 -9.04 -2.29
N GLU A 147 9.30 -9.95 -1.74
CA GLU A 147 8.89 -10.82 -0.63
C GLU A 147 8.52 -9.99 0.62
N ARG A 148 9.31 -8.97 0.95
CA ARG A 148 9.02 -8.04 2.05
C ARG A 148 7.75 -7.22 1.80
N VAL A 149 7.49 -6.85 0.55
CA VAL A 149 6.24 -6.18 0.13
C VAL A 149 5.04 -7.11 0.30
N GLY A 150 5.20 -8.42 0.05
CA GLY A 150 4.13 -9.40 0.21
C GLY A 150 4.03 -10.44 -0.90
N LEU A 151 5.01 -10.52 -1.81
CA LEU A 151 5.08 -11.58 -2.83
C LEU A 151 5.54 -12.90 -2.21
N VAL A 152 4.68 -13.48 -1.41
CA VAL A 152 4.91 -14.77 -0.76
C VAL A 152 3.85 -15.78 -1.20
N GLU A 153 4.22 -17.08 -1.26
CA GLU A 153 3.28 -18.16 -1.62
C GLU A 153 2.47 -17.89 -2.90
N SER A 154 3.11 -17.30 -3.90
CA SER A 154 2.47 -16.92 -5.17
C SER A 154 3.41 -17.14 -6.35
N PRO A 155 3.80 -18.42 -6.62
CA PRO A 155 4.82 -18.72 -7.63
C PRO A 155 4.43 -18.24 -9.03
N HIS A 156 3.15 -18.27 -9.38
CA HIS A 156 2.66 -17.77 -10.67
C HIS A 156 2.88 -16.26 -10.86
N LEU A 157 2.73 -15.45 -9.80
CA LEU A 157 3.03 -14.01 -9.85
C LEU A 157 4.53 -13.74 -9.95
N ASN A 158 5.35 -14.53 -9.27
CA ASN A 158 6.80 -14.44 -9.37
C ASN A 158 7.26 -14.82 -10.78
N GLU A 159 6.75 -15.91 -11.32
CA GLU A 159 7.04 -16.34 -12.69
C GLU A 159 6.61 -15.28 -13.73
N PHE A 160 5.42 -14.70 -13.58
CA PHE A 160 4.98 -13.60 -14.42
C PHE A 160 5.94 -12.42 -14.38
N ALA A 161 6.34 -11.98 -13.18
CA ALA A 161 7.27 -10.86 -13.02
C ALA A 161 8.63 -11.14 -13.68
N ARG A 162 9.19 -12.35 -13.50
CA ARG A 162 10.45 -12.76 -14.13
C ARG A 162 10.36 -12.78 -15.65
N LYS A 163 9.29 -13.35 -16.22
CA LYS A 163 9.06 -13.36 -17.68
C LYS A 163 8.95 -11.96 -18.25
N TYR A 164 8.19 -11.08 -17.58
CA TYR A 164 8.08 -9.69 -18.02
C TYR A 164 9.44 -8.97 -17.99
N ILE A 165 10.21 -9.12 -16.91
CA ILE A 165 11.56 -8.56 -16.80
C ILE A 165 12.46 -9.07 -17.92
N GLU A 166 12.53 -10.38 -18.14
CA GLU A 166 13.36 -11.00 -19.18
C GLU A 166 13.04 -10.45 -20.58
N LYS A 167 11.74 -10.30 -20.88
CA LYS A 167 11.24 -9.76 -22.15
C LYS A 167 11.70 -8.31 -22.38
N HIS A 168 11.83 -7.50 -21.31
CA HIS A 168 12.07 -6.04 -21.41
C HIS A 168 13.51 -5.62 -21.08
N GLN A 169 14.32 -6.47 -20.45
CA GLN A 169 15.76 -6.21 -20.27
C GLN A 169 16.60 -6.42 -21.54
N LYS A 170 16.11 -7.24 -22.47
CA LYS A 170 16.83 -7.57 -23.73
C LYS A 170 16.74 -6.48 -24.81
N LYS A 171 16.12 -5.34 -24.50
CA LYS A 171 16.02 -4.17 -25.37
C LYS A 171 16.93 -3.05 -24.88
#